data_4d8104902d1c611c2b5e12e26c081272
#
_entry.id   4d8104902d1c611c2b5e12e26c081272
#
_cell.length_a   1.000
_cell.length_b   1.000
_cell.length_c   1.000
_cell.angle_alpha   90.00
_cell.angle_beta   90.00
_cell.angle_gamma   90.00
#
_symmetry.space_group_name_H-M   'P 1'
#
loop_
_entity.id
_entity.type
_entity.pdbx_description
1 polymer ?
#
loop_
_entity_poly.entity_id
_entity_poly.type
_entity_poly.pdbx_seq_one_letter_code
_entity_poly.pdbx_strand_id
1 'polypeptide(L)'
;MLYDALQYAKQVEEAKRSYRDRSKKKQVKLNSEEFLSGLKKEDKLMPVITLVVYFGDKDWDGAKSIHEMLSVDNVELLSYVPDYKINLIEPAKISDENFDKFKTDLGAVMQFIKHQSDKDGSWIKGNSRFNHVEKEAVELINIITGAKFARDDKEEVVDMCRAWENSMKNAKLDGKLEGKIETLYEECEMSIPDIAKKVSKPEEYVREVIKRMKAACL
;
A
#
# COMPACT_ATOMS: atom_id res chain seq x y z
N MET A 1 -9.05 -17.46 -2.52
CA MET A 1 -10.04 -18.51 -2.15
C MET A 1 -10.91 -18.12 -0.98
N LEU A 2 -10.42 -18.10 0.27
CA LEU A 2 -11.29 -17.86 1.45
C LEU A 2 -12.03 -16.52 1.35
N TYR A 3 -11.35 -15.44 1.05
CA TYR A 3 -11.96 -14.11 0.93
C TYR A 3 -13.04 -14.05 -0.16
N ASP A 4 -12.83 -14.70 -1.30
CA ASP A 4 -13.82 -14.73 -2.39
C ASP A 4 -15.03 -15.53 -1.98
N ALA A 5 -14.82 -16.69 -1.33
CA ALA A 5 -15.91 -17.49 -0.81
C ALA A 5 -16.76 -16.72 0.22
N LEU A 6 -16.12 -15.96 1.12
CA LEU A 6 -16.81 -15.10 2.07
C LEU A 6 -17.61 -13.99 1.38
N GLN A 7 -17.06 -13.37 0.33
CA GLN A 7 -17.78 -12.34 -0.42
C GLN A 7 -18.99 -12.93 -1.19
N TYR A 8 -18.85 -14.10 -1.80
CA TYR A 8 -19.99 -14.78 -2.43
C TYR A 8 -21.04 -15.20 -1.40
N ALA A 9 -20.62 -15.74 -0.25
CA ALA A 9 -21.55 -16.08 0.83
C ALA A 9 -22.33 -14.84 1.32
N LYS A 10 -21.64 -13.70 1.48
CA LYS A 10 -22.27 -12.44 1.84
C LYS A 10 -23.33 -12.00 0.84
N GLN A 11 -23.04 -12.06 -0.47
CA GLN A 11 -24.01 -11.71 -1.52
C GLN A 11 -25.25 -12.61 -1.45
N VAL A 12 -25.05 -13.93 -1.25
CA VAL A 12 -26.16 -14.88 -1.08
C VAL A 12 -27.01 -14.53 0.14
N GLU A 13 -26.41 -14.24 1.28
CA GLU A 13 -27.15 -13.87 2.49
C GLU A 13 -27.90 -12.54 2.36
N GLU A 14 -27.34 -11.58 1.67
CA GLU A 14 -28.01 -10.31 1.36
C GLU A 14 -29.22 -10.51 0.44
N ALA A 15 -29.11 -11.36 -0.58
CA ALA A 15 -30.22 -11.73 -1.45
C ALA A 15 -31.33 -12.44 -0.65
N LYS A 16 -31.00 -13.44 0.19
CA LYS A 16 -31.93 -14.13 1.08
C LYS A 16 -32.67 -13.15 2.00
N ARG A 17 -31.95 -12.22 2.62
CA ARG A 17 -32.55 -11.22 3.51
C ARG A 17 -33.54 -10.33 2.74
N SER A 18 -33.14 -9.84 1.57
CA SER A 18 -33.99 -9.03 0.70
C SER A 18 -35.27 -9.75 0.32
N TYR A 19 -35.18 -11.02 -0.10
CA TYR A 19 -36.35 -11.81 -0.46
C TYR A 19 -37.27 -12.10 0.72
N ARG A 20 -36.75 -12.41 1.91
CA ARG A 20 -37.52 -12.57 3.13
C ARG A 20 -38.33 -11.32 3.48
N ASP A 21 -37.72 -10.15 3.41
CA ASP A 21 -38.36 -8.90 3.73
C ASP A 21 -39.44 -8.51 2.70
N ARG A 22 -39.16 -8.75 1.40
CA ARG A 22 -40.13 -8.53 0.32
C ARG A 22 -41.29 -9.54 0.35
N SER A 23 -41.03 -10.76 0.74
CA SER A 23 -42.06 -11.79 0.90
C SER A 23 -43.01 -11.47 2.06
N LYS A 24 -42.48 -11.01 3.21
CA LYS A 24 -43.29 -10.51 4.34
C LYS A 24 -44.22 -9.37 3.93
N LYS A 25 -43.76 -8.51 3.04
CA LYS A 25 -44.55 -7.40 2.46
C LYS A 25 -45.44 -7.82 1.31
N LYS A 26 -45.56 -9.13 1.00
CA LYS A 26 -46.31 -9.69 -0.13
C LYS A 26 -45.92 -9.13 -1.50
N GLN A 27 -44.71 -8.62 -1.64
CA GLN A 27 -44.18 -8.04 -2.88
C GLN A 27 -43.54 -9.07 -3.82
N VAL A 28 -43.14 -10.22 -3.27
CA VAL A 28 -42.52 -11.32 -4.03
C VAL A 28 -43.07 -12.64 -3.52
N LYS A 29 -43.46 -13.53 -4.47
CA LYS A 29 -43.74 -14.94 -4.20
C LYS A 29 -42.50 -15.74 -4.56
N LEU A 30 -42.03 -16.59 -3.66
CA LEU A 30 -40.99 -17.56 -3.87
C LEU A 30 -41.63 -18.95 -3.95
N ASN A 31 -41.13 -19.81 -4.83
CA ASN A 31 -41.47 -21.23 -4.80
C ASN A 31 -40.73 -21.95 -3.65
N SER A 32 -40.97 -23.22 -3.43
CA SER A 32 -40.36 -23.99 -2.31
C SER A 32 -38.83 -24.08 -2.45
N GLU A 33 -38.32 -24.23 -3.66
CA GLU A 33 -36.89 -24.35 -3.95
C GLU A 33 -36.17 -23.02 -3.78
N GLU A 34 -36.75 -21.95 -4.29
CA GLU A 34 -36.26 -20.56 -4.12
C GLU A 34 -36.26 -20.13 -2.65
N PHE A 35 -37.27 -20.54 -1.90
CA PHE A 35 -37.36 -20.29 -0.47
C PHE A 35 -36.23 -21.00 0.30
N LEU A 36 -35.92 -22.24 -0.06
CA LEU A 36 -34.86 -23.02 0.59
C LEU A 36 -33.46 -22.49 0.20
N SER A 37 -33.23 -22.27 -1.09
CA SER A 37 -31.95 -21.77 -1.58
C SER A 37 -31.72 -20.32 -1.20
N GLY A 38 -32.80 -19.55 -1.11
CA GLY A 38 -32.77 -18.09 -0.90
C GLY A 38 -32.37 -17.30 -2.13
N LEU A 39 -32.28 -17.95 -3.29
CA LEU A 39 -31.95 -17.37 -4.60
C LEU A 39 -33.00 -17.76 -5.62
N LYS A 40 -33.29 -16.89 -6.56
CA LYS A 40 -34.07 -17.20 -7.75
C LYS A 40 -33.17 -17.72 -8.86
N LYS A 41 -33.75 -18.42 -9.82
CA LYS A 41 -33.03 -18.96 -10.97
C LYS A 41 -32.33 -17.86 -11.81
N GLU A 42 -32.91 -16.68 -11.87
CA GLU A 42 -32.42 -15.53 -12.63
C GLU A 42 -31.37 -14.71 -11.89
N ASP A 43 -31.21 -14.94 -10.58
CA ASP A 43 -30.25 -14.20 -9.78
C ASP A 43 -28.82 -14.47 -10.24
N LYS A 44 -28.02 -13.42 -10.26
CA LYS A 44 -26.61 -13.48 -10.59
C LYS A 44 -25.82 -12.81 -9.49
N LEU A 45 -24.73 -13.42 -9.11
CA LEU A 45 -23.77 -12.82 -8.19
C LEU A 45 -22.80 -11.93 -8.95
N MET A 46 -22.38 -10.85 -8.31
CA MET A 46 -21.30 -10.02 -8.81
C MET A 46 -19.97 -10.77 -8.72
N PRO A 47 -19.16 -10.74 -9.78
CA PRO A 47 -17.85 -11.39 -9.75
C PRO A 47 -16.96 -10.78 -8.66
N VAL A 48 -16.26 -11.64 -7.94
CA VAL A 48 -15.24 -11.25 -6.97
C VAL A 48 -13.88 -11.48 -7.61
N ILE A 49 -13.05 -10.43 -7.66
CA ILE A 49 -11.72 -10.48 -8.22
C ILE A 49 -10.73 -10.13 -7.11
N THR A 50 -9.89 -11.10 -6.73
CA THR A 50 -8.80 -10.85 -5.79
C THR A 50 -7.57 -10.37 -6.55
N LEU A 51 -7.12 -9.17 -6.22
CA LEU A 51 -5.86 -8.59 -6.70
C LEU A 51 -4.81 -8.71 -5.60
N VAL A 52 -3.62 -9.14 -5.97
CA VAL A 52 -2.44 -9.16 -5.08
C VAL A 52 -1.47 -8.12 -5.60
N VAL A 53 -1.19 -7.10 -4.80
CA VAL A 53 -0.20 -6.08 -5.11
C VAL A 53 1.10 -6.43 -4.41
N TYR A 54 2.14 -6.66 -5.18
CA TYR A 54 3.47 -6.99 -4.67
C TYR A 54 4.36 -5.75 -4.62
N PHE A 55 4.76 -5.36 -3.43
CA PHE A 55 5.57 -4.17 -3.18
C PHE A 55 7.07 -4.42 -3.06
N GLY A 56 7.52 -5.66 -3.35
CA GLY A 56 8.94 -5.99 -3.31
C GLY A 56 9.74 -5.32 -4.42
N ASP A 57 11.01 -5.12 -4.16
CA ASP A 57 12.01 -4.57 -5.09
C ASP A 57 12.57 -5.63 -6.04
N LYS A 58 12.36 -6.92 -5.74
CA LYS A 58 12.74 -8.05 -6.57
C LYS A 58 11.54 -8.59 -7.33
N ASP A 59 11.81 -9.37 -8.37
CA ASP A 59 10.75 -10.09 -9.07
C ASP A 59 10.04 -11.08 -8.15
N TRP A 60 8.72 -11.23 -8.35
CA TRP A 60 7.95 -12.25 -7.67
C TRP A 60 8.44 -13.64 -8.10
N ASP A 61 8.86 -14.44 -7.15
CA ASP A 61 9.36 -15.81 -7.34
C ASP A 61 8.46 -16.91 -6.76
N GLY A 62 7.34 -16.52 -6.16
CA GLY A 62 6.36 -17.45 -5.57
C GLY A 62 5.37 -18.02 -6.59
N ALA A 63 4.65 -19.06 -6.17
CA ALA A 63 3.57 -19.66 -6.94
C ALA A 63 2.47 -18.62 -7.28
N LYS A 64 1.89 -18.72 -8.48
CA LYS A 64 0.81 -17.84 -8.95
C LYS A 64 -0.54 -18.55 -9.00
N SER A 65 -0.56 -19.86 -8.74
CA SER A 65 -1.78 -20.64 -8.69
C SER A 65 -1.70 -21.75 -7.62
N ILE A 66 -2.84 -22.30 -7.26
CA ILE A 66 -2.88 -23.44 -6.34
C ILE A 66 -2.20 -24.66 -6.95
N HIS A 67 -2.37 -24.91 -8.25
CA HIS A 67 -1.75 -26.06 -8.91
C HIS A 67 -0.22 -26.03 -8.77
N GLU A 68 0.40 -24.86 -8.82
CA GLU A 68 1.85 -24.73 -8.64
C GLU A 68 2.33 -25.03 -7.21
N MET A 69 1.41 -25.10 -6.24
CA MET A 69 1.70 -25.38 -4.83
C MET A 69 1.38 -26.84 -4.43
N LEU A 70 0.70 -27.60 -5.31
CA LEU A 70 0.32 -28.95 -5.00
C LEU A 70 1.50 -29.91 -5.22
N SER A 71 1.63 -30.92 -4.37
CA SER A 71 2.66 -31.96 -4.46
C SER A 71 2.32 -33.06 -5.47
N VAL A 72 1.61 -32.72 -6.55
CA VAL A 72 1.12 -33.65 -7.56
C VAL A 72 1.34 -33.07 -8.94
N ASP A 73 2.08 -33.81 -9.79
CA ASP A 73 2.37 -33.39 -11.16
C ASP A 73 1.48 -34.13 -12.20
N ASN A 74 0.56 -34.97 -11.76
CA ASN A 74 -0.33 -35.69 -12.64
C ASN A 74 -1.40 -34.78 -13.21
N VAL A 75 -1.30 -34.46 -14.51
CA VAL A 75 -2.20 -33.54 -15.23
C VAL A 75 -3.66 -34.01 -15.20
N GLU A 76 -3.89 -35.34 -15.29
CA GLU A 76 -5.25 -35.91 -15.24
C GLU A 76 -5.88 -35.68 -13.87
N LEU A 77 -5.12 -35.89 -12.79
CA LEU A 77 -5.61 -35.65 -11.44
C LEU A 77 -5.83 -34.16 -11.19
N LEU A 78 -4.94 -33.29 -11.65
CA LEU A 78 -5.09 -31.83 -11.53
C LEU A 78 -6.33 -31.30 -12.27
N SER A 79 -6.80 -31.99 -13.33
CA SER A 79 -8.02 -31.60 -14.03
C SER A 79 -9.29 -31.65 -13.15
N TYR A 80 -9.29 -32.47 -12.09
CA TYR A 80 -10.37 -32.54 -11.12
C TYR A 80 -10.25 -31.55 -9.96
N VAL A 81 -9.10 -30.86 -9.85
CA VAL A 81 -8.85 -29.86 -8.80
C VAL A 81 -9.01 -28.48 -9.41
N PRO A 82 -9.98 -27.67 -8.97
CA PRO A 82 -10.10 -26.28 -9.44
C PRO A 82 -8.81 -25.51 -9.18
N ASP A 83 -8.23 -24.92 -10.23
CA ASP A 83 -7.10 -24.01 -10.05
C ASP A 83 -7.59 -22.65 -9.61
N TYR A 84 -6.86 -22.04 -8.68
CA TYR A 84 -7.13 -20.71 -8.18
C TYR A 84 -5.91 -19.82 -8.39
N LYS A 85 -5.99 -19.00 -9.42
CA LYS A 85 -4.91 -18.08 -9.82
C LYS A 85 -5.00 -16.76 -9.06
N ILE A 86 -3.85 -16.21 -8.70
CA ILE A 86 -3.77 -14.84 -8.21
C ILE A 86 -3.61 -13.87 -9.39
N ASN A 87 -4.27 -12.71 -9.30
CA ASN A 87 -4.05 -11.60 -10.22
C ASN A 87 -2.96 -10.70 -9.63
N LEU A 88 -1.72 -11.00 -9.96
CA LEU A 88 -0.56 -10.30 -9.42
C LEU A 88 -0.34 -8.97 -10.14
N ILE A 89 -0.22 -7.92 -9.37
CA ILE A 89 0.17 -6.58 -9.83
C ILE A 89 1.52 -6.25 -9.20
N GLU A 90 2.50 -6.00 -10.04
CA GLU A 90 3.85 -5.58 -9.65
C GLU A 90 4.04 -4.13 -10.09
N PRO A 91 3.90 -3.11 -9.20
CA PRO A 91 4.03 -1.71 -9.58
C PRO A 91 5.33 -1.39 -10.29
N ALA A 92 6.44 -2.04 -9.91
CA ALA A 92 7.74 -1.87 -10.55
C ALA A 92 7.75 -2.22 -12.05
N LYS A 93 6.84 -3.10 -12.49
CA LYS A 93 6.72 -3.54 -13.90
C LYS A 93 5.71 -2.74 -14.72
N ILE A 94 4.93 -1.86 -14.08
CA ILE A 94 3.97 -1.00 -14.78
C ILE A 94 4.73 0.15 -15.42
N SER A 95 4.54 0.39 -16.72
CA SER A 95 5.09 1.60 -17.37
C SER A 95 4.38 2.85 -16.86
N ASP A 96 5.08 3.98 -16.80
CA ASP A 96 4.53 5.23 -16.23
C ASP A 96 3.27 5.69 -16.95
N GLU A 97 3.19 5.50 -18.26
CA GLU A 97 2.01 5.80 -19.08
C GLU A 97 0.78 4.97 -18.68
N ASN A 98 1.00 3.75 -18.16
CA ASN A 98 -0.11 2.88 -17.76
C ASN A 98 -0.73 3.28 -16.43
N PHE A 99 -0.05 4.09 -15.61
CA PHE A 99 -0.67 4.63 -14.41
C PHE A 99 -1.83 5.58 -14.73
N ASP A 100 -1.86 6.20 -15.90
CA ASP A 100 -2.96 7.06 -16.35
C ASP A 100 -4.29 6.31 -16.56
N LYS A 101 -4.24 4.98 -16.64
CA LYS A 101 -5.44 4.13 -16.69
C LYS A 101 -6.15 4.02 -15.35
N PHE A 102 -5.45 4.26 -14.25
CA PHE A 102 -6.05 4.32 -12.92
C PHE A 102 -6.75 5.66 -12.73
N LYS A 103 -8.05 5.61 -12.43
CA LYS A 103 -8.89 6.80 -12.28
C LYS A 103 -9.06 7.25 -10.82
N THR A 104 -8.42 6.55 -9.91
CA THR A 104 -8.41 6.82 -8.48
C THR A 104 -6.97 7.02 -8.02
N ASP A 105 -6.78 7.42 -6.79
CA ASP A 105 -5.46 7.61 -6.17
C ASP A 105 -4.65 6.32 -6.03
N LEU A 106 -5.27 5.17 -6.31
CA LEU A 106 -4.52 3.91 -6.42
C LEU A 106 -3.38 4.02 -7.46
N GLY A 107 -3.60 4.76 -8.55
CA GLY A 107 -2.55 5.05 -9.53
C GLY A 107 -1.39 5.85 -8.94
N ALA A 108 -1.66 6.85 -8.10
CA ALA A 108 -0.64 7.62 -7.41
C ALA A 108 0.12 6.75 -6.40
N VAL A 109 -0.59 5.94 -5.62
CA VAL A 109 0.02 4.99 -4.67
C VAL A 109 0.99 4.04 -5.38
N MET A 110 0.54 3.39 -6.46
CA MET A 110 1.37 2.43 -7.20
C MET A 110 2.56 3.08 -7.89
N GLN A 111 2.39 4.27 -8.47
CA GLN A 111 3.47 5.02 -9.09
C GLN A 111 4.50 5.47 -8.05
N PHE A 112 4.04 5.90 -6.87
CA PHE A 112 4.93 6.24 -5.75
C PHE A 112 5.75 5.03 -5.30
N ILE A 113 5.13 3.86 -5.15
CA ILE A 113 5.80 2.62 -4.77
C ILE A 113 6.85 2.21 -5.79
N LYS A 114 6.54 2.31 -7.09
CA LYS A 114 7.49 2.03 -8.17
C LYS A 114 8.76 2.87 -8.03
N HIS A 115 8.61 4.15 -7.73
CA HIS A 115 9.70 5.13 -7.70
C HIS A 115 10.24 5.45 -6.29
N GLN A 116 9.84 4.66 -5.28
CA GLN A 116 10.24 4.93 -3.88
C GLN A 116 11.75 5.00 -3.66
N SER A 117 12.52 4.31 -4.50
CA SER A 117 13.99 4.30 -4.46
C SER A 117 14.62 5.45 -5.25
N ASP A 118 13.87 6.17 -6.07
CA ASP A 118 14.35 7.26 -6.91
C ASP A 118 14.48 8.55 -6.09
N LYS A 119 15.70 8.94 -5.80
CA LYS A 119 16.00 10.08 -4.92
C LYS A 119 15.88 11.45 -5.59
N ASP A 120 15.89 11.51 -6.92
CA ASP A 120 15.86 12.79 -7.66
C ASP A 120 14.47 13.44 -7.69
N GLY A 121 13.41 12.64 -7.54
CA GLY A 121 12.02 13.08 -7.53
C GLY A 121 11.56 13.66 -8.88
N SER A 122 12.25 13.38 -9.98
CA SER A 122 11.86 13.86 -11.32
C SER A 122 10.49 13.33 -11.75
N TRP A 123 10.16 12.11 -11.35
CA TRP A 123 8.90 11.43 -11.64
C TRP A 123 7.68 12.03 -10.94
N ILE A 124 7.85 12.72 -9.80
CA ILE A 124 6.75 13.36 -9.06
C ILE A 124 6.61 14.84 -9.40
N LYS A 125 7.72 15.52 -9.73
CA LYS A 125 7.72 16.95 -10.03
C LYS A 125 6.96 17.26 -11.30
N GLY A 126 5.94 18.12 -11.19
CA GLY A 126 5.11 18.51 -12.33
C GLY A 126 4.11 17.42 -12.77
N ASN A 127 4.02 16.31 -12.09
CA ASN A 127 3.02 15.29 -12.34
C ASN A 127 1.72 15.66 -11.62
N SER A 128 0.72 16.07 -12.39
CA SER A 128 -0.57 16.56 -11.88
C SER A 128 -1.33 15.55 -11.01
N ARG A 129 -1.05 14.26 -11.17
CA ARG A 129 -1.62 13.19 -10.36
C ARG A 129 -1.32 13.36 -8.86
N PHE A 130 -0.16 13.92 -8.54
CA PHE A 130 0.30 14.11 -7.16
C PHE A 130 -0.08 15.46 -6.56
N ASN A 131 -0.76 16.33 -7.31
CA ASN A 131 -1.15 17.65 -6.78
C ASN A 131 -2.34 17.57 -5.80
N HIS A 132 -3.19 16.54 -5.93
CA HIS A 132 -4.42 16.38 -5.14
C HIS A 132 -4.63 14.91 -4.82
N VAL A 133 -3.88 14.39 -3.85
CA VAL A 133 -3.97 12.99 -3.39
C VAL A 133 -4.76 12.93 -2.11
N GLU A 134 -5.76 12.06 -2.03
CA GLU A 134 -6.58 11.87 -0.84
C GLU A 134 -5.71 11.43 0.36
N LYS A 135 -6.09 11.89 1.53
CA LYS A 135 -5.38 11.63 2.80
C LYS A 135 -5.12 10.14 3.04
N GLU A 136 -6.11 9.31 2.77
CA GLU A 136 -6.04 7.86 2.93
C GLU A 136 -4.99 7.22 2.00
N ALA A 137 -4.85 7.75 0.78
CA ALA A 137 -3.83 7.29 -0.16
C ALA A 137 -2.42 7.69 0.29
N VAL A 138 -2.25 8.89 0.83
CA VAL A 138 -0.98 9.33 1.44
C VAL A 138 -0.64 8.50 2.67
N GLU A 139 -1.63 8.14 3.47
CA GLU A 139 -1.45 7.26 4.62
C GLU A 139 -0.97 5.87 4.18
N LEU A 140 -1.58 5.33 3.14
CA LEU A 140 -1.18 4.06 2.57
C LEU A 140 0.27 4.11 2.05
N ILE A 141 0.66 5.19 1.36
CA ILE A 141 2.04 5.42 0.92
C ILE A 141 2.99 5.42 2.13
N ASN A 142 2.68 6.18 3.18
CA ASN A 142 3.50 6.23 4.39
C ASN A 142 3.69 4.85 5.04
N ILE A 143 2.61 4.07 5.13
CA ILE A 143 2.64 2.72 5.72
C ILE A 143 3.52 1.77 4.90
N ILE A 144 3.34 1.76 3.57
CA ILE A 144 4.02 0.81 2.69
C ILE A 144 5.50 1.15 2.52
N THR A 145 5.82 2.44 2.34
CA THR A 145 7.18 2.88 2.00
C THR A 145 7.99 3.34 3.20
N GLY A 146 7.37 3.48 4.37
CA GLY A 146 8.00 4.08 5.54
C GLY A 146 8.26 5.59 5.41
N ALA A 147 7.72 6.23 4.36
CA ALA A 147 7.76 7.67 4.21
C ALA A 147 7.04 8.36 5.38
N LYS A 148 7.43 9.60 5.68
CA LYS A 148 6.86 10.39 6.77
C LYS A 148 6.33 11.72 6.24
N PHE A 149 5.43 11.65 5.26
CA PHE A 149 4.76 12.86 4.78
C PHE A 149 3.88 13.41 5.88
N ALA A 150 4.07 14.71 6.17
CA ALA A 150 3.29 15.41 7.16
C ALA A 150 1.80 15.45 6.76
N ARG A 151 0.94 15.28 7.74
CA ARG A 151 -0.51 15.43 7.60
C ARG A 151 -0.93 16.71 8.27
N ASP A 152 -1.75 17.49 7.58
CA ASP A 152 -2.60 18.45 8.26
C ASP A 152 -3.96 17.79 8.47
N ASP A 153 -4.38 17.64 9.73
CA ASP A 153 -5.66 17.00 10.06
C ASP A 153 -6.88 17.76 9.53
N LYS A 154 -6.66 18.97 9.05
CA LYS A 154 -7.70 19.85 8.49
C LYS A 154 -7.85 19.71 6.98
N GLU A 155 -6.90 19.09 6.28
CA GLU A 155 -6.93 18.94 4.83
C GLU A 155 -7.30 17.49 4.47
N GLU A 156 -8.31 17.33 3.60
CA GLU A 156 -8.71 16.02 3.07
C GLU A 156 -7.82 15.57 1.91
N VAL A 157 -7.11 16.53 1.30
CA VAL A 157 -6.30 16.32 0.09
C VAL A 157 -4.90 16.89 0.30
N VAL A 158 -3.89 16.19 -0.15
CA VAL A 158 -2.47 16.55 0.01
C VAL A 158 -1.82 16.79 -1.33
N ASP A 159 -1.08 17.89 -1.45
CA ASP A 159 -0.13 18.12 -2.54
C ASP A 159 1.16 17.33 -2.25
N MET A 160 1.25 16.15 -2.84
CA MET A 160 2.38 15.24 -2.66
C MET A 160 3.67 15.76 -3.31
N CYS A 161 3.58 16.59 -4.37
CA CYS A 161 4.75 17.23 -4.96
C CYS A 161 5.42 18.14 -3.93
N ARG A 162 4.63 18.98 -3.27
CA ARG A 162 5.09 19.89 -2.21
C ARG A 162 5.55 19.12 -0.97
N ALA A 163 4.84 18.08 -0.58
CA ALA A 163 5.21 17.24 0.56
C ALA A 163 6.55 16.53 0.32
N TRP A 164 6.79 16.03 -0.89
CA TRP A 164 8.06 15.45 -1.30
C TRP A 164 9.20 16.47 -1.24
N GLU A 165 9.02 17.65 -1.84
CA GLU A 165 10.04 18.72 -1.81
C GLU A 165 10.41 19.11 -0.39
N ASN A 166 9.43 19.25 0.49
CA ASN A 166 9.64 19.57 1.89
C ASN A 166 10.39 18.46 2.62
N SER A 167 10.03 17.20 2.37
CA SER A 167 10.70 16.03 2.92
C SER A 167 12.16 15.98 2.49
N MET A 168 12.45 16.22 1.21
CA MET A 168 13.82 16.24 0.67
C MET A 168 14.64 17.40 1.22
N LYS A 169 14.03 18.58 1.39
CA LYS A 169 14.70 19.72 2.04
C LYS A 169 15.05 19.42 3.49
N ASN A 170 14.13 18.83 4.23
CA ASN A 170 14.34 18.44 5.63
C ASN A 170 15.43 17.36 5.74
N ALA A 171 15.38 16.31 4.93
CA ALA A 171 16.42 15.28 4.90
C ALA A 171 17.82 15.84 4.59
N LYS A 172 17.91 16.84 3.67
CA LYS A 172 19.17 17.53 3.37
C LYS A 172 19.66 18.39 4.54
N LEU A 173 18.75 19.05 5.25
CA LEU A 173 19.08 19.84 6.44
C LEU A 173 19.54 18.95 7.58
N ASP A 174 18.83 17.83 7.81
CA ASP A 174 19.18 16.85 8.83
C ASP A 174 20.53 16.20 8.53
N GLY A 175 20.79 15.79 7.28
CA GLY A 175 22.08 15.26 6.87
C GLY A 175 23.24 16.24 7.07
N LYS A 176 23.03 17.55 6.77
CA LYS A 176 24.04 18.58 7.07
C LYS A 176 24.26 18.76 8.57
N LEU A 177 23.21 18.68 9.36
CA LEU A 177 23.28 18.79 10.81
C LEU A 177 24.00 17.58 11.42
N GLU A 178 23.67 16.37 10.96
CA GLU A 178 24.33 15.14 11.39
C GLU A 178 25.82 15.17 11.04
N GLY A 179 26.19 15.53 9.80
CA GLY A 179 27.61 15.68 9.41
C GLY A 179 28.35 16.75 10.22
N LYS A 180 27.67 17.86 10.62
CA LYS A 180 28.24 18.85 11.51
C LYS A 180 28.48 18.29 12.92
N ILE A 181 27.55 17.49 13.45
CA ILE A 181 27.70 16.83 14.75
C ILE A 181 28.88 15.84 14.72
N GLU A 182 29.01 15.08 13.64
CA GLU A 182 30.12 14.16 13.36
C GLU A 182 31.47 14.88 13.43
N THR A 183 31.65 15.90 12.61
CA THR A 183 32.88 16.72 12.59
C THR A 183 33.21 17.28 13.98
N LEU A 184 32.22 17.81 14.70
CA LEU A 184 32.43 18.38 16.03
C LEU A 184 32.80 17.34 17.06
N TYR A 185 32.28 16.12 16.93
CA TYR A 185 32.53 15.02 17.84
C TYR A 185 33.88 14.32 17.55
N GLU A 186 34.16 13.99 16.29
CA GLU A 186 35.33 13.18 15.90
C GLU A 186 36.58 14.03 15.65
N GLU A 187 36.44 15.13 14.94
CA GLU A 187 37.63 15.97 14.58
C GLU A 187 37.95 17.03 15.63
N CYS A 188 36.90 17.60 16.26
CA CYS A 188 37.08 18.64 17.26
C CYS A 188 37.07 18.14 18.70
N GLU A 189 36.81 16.84 18.93
CA GLU A 189 36.76 16.20 20.25
C GLU A 189 35.85 16.93 21.26
N MET A 190 34.79 17.59 20.76
CA MET A 190 33.89 18.39 21.60
C MET A 190 32.99 17.51 22.48
N SER A 191 32.68 17.98 23.68
CA SER A 191 31.73 17.34 24.55
C SER A 191 30.31 17.41 24.02
N ILE A 192 29.46 16.40 24.31
CA ILE A 192 28.04 16.35 23.88
C ILE A 192 27.27 17.63 24.28
N PRO A 193 27.41 18.15 25.51
CA PRO A 193 26.75 19.41 25.89
C PRO A 193 27.19 20.62 25.05
N ASP A 194 28.47 20.69 24.69
CA ASP A 194 28.98 21.78 23.88
C ASP A 194 28.53 21.69 22.43
N ILE A 195 28.47 20.46 21.86
CA ILE A 195 27.92 20.22 20.56
C ILE A 195 26.44 20.62 20.55
N ALA A 196 25.65 20.19 21.53
CA ALA A 196 24.24 20.50 21.66
C ALA A 196 23.97 22.01 21.64
N LYS A 197 24.77 22.79 22.39
CA LYS A 197 24.71 24.25 22.36
C LYS A 197 25.06 24.82 20.98
N LYS A 198 26.12 24.31 20.34
CA LYS A 198 26.61 24.81 19.05
C LYS A 198 25.69 24.52 17.88
N VAL A 199 24.94 23.40 17.94
CA VAL A 199 23.96 23.04 16.92
C VAL A 199 22.53 23.44 17.29
N SER A 200 22.32 24.03 18.47
CA SER A 200 20.99 24.42 19.00
C SER A 200 19.96 23.27 19.01
N LYS A 201 20.40 22.11 19.46
CA LYS A 201 19.58 20.90 19.62
C LYS A 201 19.72 20.34 21.02
N PRO A 202 18.73 19.56 21.53
CA PRO A 202 18.85 18.87 22.81
C PRO A 202 20.02 17.89 22.83
N GLU A 203 20.63 17.68 24.00
CA GLU A 203 21.73 16.71 24.15
C GLU A 203 21.31 15.29 23.78
N GLU A 204 20.07 14.93 24.06
CA GLU A 204 19.51 13.62 23.71
C GLU A 204 19.55 13.37 22.20
N TYR A 205 19.18 14.38 21.38
CA TYR A 205 19.29 14.30 19.92
C TYR A 205 20.75 14.07 19.49
N VAL A 206 21.70 14.80 20.05
CA VAL A 206 23.13 14.64 19.72
C VAL A 206 23.63 13.23 20.11
N ARG A 207 23.21 12.70 21.27
CA ARG A 207 23.54 11.33 21.69
C ARG A 207 23.00 10.29 20.73
N GLU A 208 21.77 10.44 20.26
CA GLU A 208 21.16 9.50 19.32
C GLU A 208 21.88 9.53 17.97
N VAL A 209 22.25 10.72 17.46
CA VAL A 209 23.01 10.85 16.21
C VAL A 209 24.36 10.12 16.35
N ILE A 210 25.12 10.40 17.41
CA ILE A 210 26.43 9.77 17.66
C ILE A 210 26.28 8.24 17.78
N LYS A 211 25.22 7.76 18.46
CA LYS A 211 24.94 6.33 18.58
C LYS A 211 24.69 5.66 17.24
N ARG A 212 23.91 6.31 16.37
CA ARG A 212 23.63 5.81 15.01
C ARG A 212 24.89 5.76 14.15
N MET A 213 25.73 6.79 14.22
CA MET A 213 27.00 6.83 13.50
C MET A 213 27.92 5.68 13.90
N LYS A 214 28.11 5.46 15.21
CA LYS A 214 28.93 4.34 15.71
C LYS A 214 28.39 2.97 15.31
N ALA A 215 27.07 2.81 15.20
CA ALA A 215 26.45 1.57 14.74
C ALA A 215 26.59 1.32 13.23
N ALA A 216 26.79 2.37 12.43
CA ALA A 216 26.99 2.27 10.98
C ALA A 216 28.44 1.98 10.60
N CYS A 217 29.39 2.11 11.53
CA CYS A 217 30.83 1.80 11.34
C CYS A 217 31.22 0.38 11.79
N LEU A 218 30.26 -0.43 12.27
CA LEU A 218 30.41 -1.85 12.65
C LEU A 218 29.81 -2.76 11.59
#